data_c07a58023a80289d2445a7541e3045fd
#
_entry.id   c07a58023a80289d2445a7541e3045fd
#
_cell.length_a   1.000
_cell.length_b   1.000
_cell.length_c   1.000
_cell.angle_alpha   90.00
_cell.angle_beta   90.00
_cell.angle_gamma   90.00
#
_symmetry.space_group_name_H-M   'P 1'
#
loop_
_entity.id
_entity.type
_entity.pdbx_description
1 polymer ?
#
loop_
_entity_poly.entity_id
_entity_poly.type
_entity_poly.pdbx_seq_one_letter_code
_entity_poly.pdbx_strand_id
1 'polypeptide(L)'
;MAADRYTAVVLNTELIPAAEADSKWLMVVLHGLGDSMDGFRWLPRALDNPRLNLLLVNAPDDYLNGFSWYDIAAPADGVERSRGLLFDLLDRQRADGFATEQTFLFGFSQGCLMTLEIGLRYPHHLAGLIGISGYAHDPGKLVAEQSPVAAEQSFLITHGTTDPLLPLAQTQAQMEQLQAGGIRMQWEVFEKAHTIEGEAELEVIRTFVGDRMPAS
;
A
#
# COMPACT_ATOMS: atom_id res chain seq x y z
N MET A 1 27.80 -13.49 -28.24
CA MET A 1 27.15 -13.39 -26.94
C MET A 1 26.26 -12.14 -26.98
N ALA A 2 24.98 -12.33 -27.25
CA ALA A 2 24.01 -11.22 -27.23
C ALA A 2 23.71 -10.90 -25.77
N ALA A 3 24.08 -9.71 -25.33
CA ALA A 3 23.64 -9.16 -24.04
C ALA A 3 22.13 -8.92 -24.14
N ASP A 4 21.37 -9.72 -23.44
CA ASP A 4 19.92 -9.58 -23.27
C ASP A 4 19.69 -8.22 -22.58
N ARG A 5 19.24 -7.22 -23.37
CA ARG A 5 18.78 -5.95 -22.85
C ARG A 5 17.35 -6.15 -22.33
N TYR A 6 17.21 -6.76 -21.18
CA TYR A 6 16.02 -6.55 -20.39
C TYR A 6 15.99 -5.06 -20.01
N THR A 7 15.21 -4.26 -20.71
CA THR A 7 14.83 -2.94 -20.23
C THR A 7 14.10 -3.19 -18.91
N ALA A 8 14.72 -2.78 -17.81
CA ALA A 8 14.08 -2.89 -16.49
C ALA A 8 12.72 -2.17 -16.57
N VAL A 9 11.66 -2.90 -16.30
CA VAL A 9 10.31 -2.30 -16.20
C VAL A 9 10.37 -1.31 -15.04
N VAL A 10 10.11 -0.04 -15.34
CA VAL A 10 10.02 1.01 -14.33
C VAL A 10 8.56 1.38 -14.17
N LEU A 11 8.07 1.38 -12.93
CA LEU A 11 6.69 1.79 -12.64
C LEU A 11 6.48 3.26 -13.03
N ASN A 12 5.36 3.55 -13.68
CA ASN A 12 4.96 4.91 -14.00
C ASN A 12 4.43 5.59 -12.74
N THR A 13 4.95 6.76 -12.42
CA THR A 13 4.65 7.46 -11.16
C THR A 13 4.46 8.96 -11.39
N GLU A 14 3.67 9.58 -10.51
CA GLU A 14 3.50 11.03 -10.44
C GLU A 14 3.65 11.50 -9.00
N LEU A 15 4.53 12.46 -8.76
CA LEU A 15 4.69 13.09 -7.46
C LEU A 15 3.80 14.33 -7.37
N ILE A 16 2.89 14.32 -6.40
CA ILE A 16 2.17 15.53 -5.96
C ILE A 16 2.92 16.07 -4.74
N PRO A 17 3.59 17.22 -4.87
CA PRO A 17 4.40 17.75 -3.78
C PRO A 17 3.56 18.22 -2.59
N ALA A 18 4.11 18.12 -1.40
CA ALA A 18 3.57 18.71 -0.19
C ALA A 18 3.39 20.22 -0.33
N ALA A 19 2.39 20.78 0.35
CA ALA A 19 2.22 22.24 0.40
C ALA A 19 3.34 22.93 1.22
N GLU A 20 3.86 22.23 2.21
CA GLU A 20 5.00 22.65 3.01
C GLU A 20 6.29 22.35 2.24
N ALA A 21 7.01 23.41 1.86
CA ALA A 21 8.25 23.28 1.12
C ALA A 21 9.29 22.46 1.89
N ASP A 22 10.10 21.68 1.16
CA ASP A 22 11.18 20.85 1.70
C ASP A 22 10.74 19.68 2.63
N SER A 23 9.44 19.43 2.75
CA SER A 23 8.95 18.25 3.48
C SER A 23 9.50 16.96 2.89
N LYS A 24 9.94 16.04 3.78
CA LYS A 24 10.46 14.73 3.43
C LYS A 24 9.49 13.58 3.75
N TRP A 25 8.27 13.90 4.18
CA TRP A 25 7.22 12.92 4.36
C TRP A 25 6.64 12.52 3.01
N LEU A 26 6.58 11.22 2.75
CA LEU A 26 6.10 10.64 1.50
C LEU A 26 4.98 9.63 1.77
N MET A 27 3.98 9.59 0.92
CA MET A 27 3.01 8.50 0.85
C MET A 27 3.01 7.93 -0.56
N VAL A 28 3.39 6.66 -0.70
CA VAL A 28 3.29 5.91 -1.96
C VAL A 28 1.89 5.31 -2.04
N VAL A 29 1.16 5.58 -3.14
CA VAL A 29 -0.25 5.25 -3.30
C VAL A 29 -0.46 4.21 -4.39
N LEU A 30 -1.06 3.06 -4.01
CA LEU A 30 -1.28 1.90 -4.85
C LEU A 30 -2.78 1.70 -5.11
N HIS A 31 -3.21 1.82 -6.35
CA HIS A 31 -4.61 1.69 -6.76
C HIS A 31 -5.10 0.23 -6.80
N GLY A 32 -6.41 0.04 -6.97
CA GLY A 32 -7.05 -1.26 -7.18
C GLY A 32 -6.99 -1.74 -8.63
N LEU A 33 -7.47 -2.97 -8.87
CA LEU A 33 -7.56 -3.57 -10.20
C LEU A 33 -8.41 -2.71 -11.15
N GLY A 34 -7.88 -2.43 -12.34
CA GLY A 34 -8.59 -1.71 -13.40
C GLY A 34 -8.68 -0.19 -13.20
N ASP A 35 -8.10 0.32 -12.12
CA ASP A 35 -7.93 1.74 -11.84
C ASP A 35 -6.52 2.21 -12.25
N SER A 36 -6.19 3.43 -11.92
CA SER A 36 -4.90 4.06 -12.18
C SER A 36 -4.54 5.06 -11.08
N MET A 37 -3.36 5.63 -11.16
CA MET A 37 -2.92 6.72 -10.29
C MET A 37 -3.88 7.92 -10.34
N ASP A 38 -4.58 8.16 -11.46
CA ASP A 38 -5.52 9.28 -11.60
C ASP A 38 -6.73 9.14 -10.67
N GLY A 39 -7.14 7.91 -10.35
CA GLY A 39 -8.21 7.63 -9.40
C GLY A 39 -7.93 8.12 -7.97
N PHE A 40 -6.67 8.48 -7.66
CA PHE A 40 -6.25 8.93 -6.33
C PHE A 40 -5.85 10.42 -6.26
N ARG A 41 -6.09 11.22 -7.30
CA ARG A 41 -5.81 12.67 -7.29
C ARG A 41 -6.62 13.47 -6.27
N TRP A 42 -7.68 12.90 -5.73
CA TRP A 42 -8.48 13.48 -4.66
C TRP A 42 -7.85 13.33 -3.25
N LEU A 43 -6.95 12.36 -3.09
CA LEU A 43 -6.42 11.93 -1.79
C LEU A 43 -5.65 13.05 -1.03
N PRO A 44 -4.82 13.91 -1.67
CA PRO A 44 -4.16 15.00 -0.96
C PRO A 44 -5.13 15.92 -0.23
N ARG A 45 -6.26 16.25 -0.88
CA ARG A 45 -7.31 17.09 -0.27
C ARG A 45 -8.02 16.36 0.87
N ALA A 46 -8.25 15.06 0.72
CA ALA A 46 -8.95 14.26 1.73
C ALA A 46 -8.09 14.03 2.97
N LEU A 47 -6.78 13.85 2.81
CA LEU A 47 -5.87 13.69 3.94
C LEU A 47 -5.59 15.01 4.67
N ASP A 48 -5.71 16.14 3.98
CA ASP A 48 -5.54 17.50 4.53
C ASP A 48 -4.25 17.66 5.36
N ASN A 49 -3.15 17.10 4.86
CA ASN A 49 -1.85 17.16 5.52
C ASN A 49 -0.83 17.92 4.66
N PRO A 50 -0.50 19.17 5.04
CA PRO A 50 0.37 20.03 4.22
C PRO A 50 1.82 19.53 4.12
N ARG A 51 2.23 18.61 4.99
CA ARG A 51 3.58 18.04 5.02
C ARG A 51 3.73 16.78 4.18
N LEU A 52 2.66 16.21 3.62
CA LEU A 52 2.69 14.92 2.96
C LEU A 52 2.84 15.08 1.45
N ASN A 53 3.94 14.60 0.89
CA ASN A 53 4.09 14.36 -0.54
C ASN A 53 3.37 13.05 -0.90
N LEU A 54 2.66 13.00 -2.03
CA LEU A 54 2.02 11.77 -2.50
C LEU A 54 2.68 11.31 -3.81
N LEU A 55 3.19 10.09 -3.82
CA LEU A 55 3.68 9.44 -5.03
C LEU A 55 2.61 8.46 -5.52
N LEU A 56 1.87 8.89 -6.53
CA LEU A 56 0.85 8.06 -7.17
C LEU A 56 1.53 7.09 -8.14
N VAL A 57 1.15 5.82 -8.12
CA VAL A 57 1.84 4.75 -8.86
C VAL A 57 0.86 3.96 -9.72
N ASN A 58 1.14 3.80 -11.02
CA ASN A 58 0.45 2.84 -11.87
C ASN A 58 1.07 1.44 -11.71
N ALA A 59 0.21 0.44 -11.61
CA ALA A 59 0.61 -0.95 -11.67
C ALA A 59 1.25 -1.29 -13.03
N PRO A 60 2.05 -2.39 -13.10
CA PRO A 60 2.89 -2.67 -14.27
C PRO A 60 2.14 -3.19 -15.50
N ASP A 61 0.95 -3.77 -15.33
CA ASP A 61 0.22 -4.44 -16.42
C ASP A 61 -1.02 -3.67 -16.82
N ASP A 62 -1.27 -3.55 -18.11
CA ASP A 62 -2.54 -3.00 -18.63
C ASP A 62 -3.71 -3.93 -18.28
N TYR A 63 -4.81 -3.35 -17.81
CA TYR A 63 -6.04 -4.08 -17.55
C TYR A 63 -7.27 -3.23 -17.87
N LEU A 64 -8.03 -3.60 -18.90
CA LEU A 64 -9.18 -2.81 -19.41
C LEU A 64 -8.77 -1.36 -19.74
N ASN A 65 -9.31 -0.40 -18.99
CA ASN A 65 -9.02 1.03 -19.15
C ASN A 65 -8.03 1.55 -18.07
N GLY A 66 -7.43 0.67 -17.29
CA GLY A 66 -6.48 0.97 -16.22
C GLY A 66 -5.39 -0.08 -16.12
N PHE A 67 -4.99 -0.42 -14.90
CA PHE A 67 -3.82 -1.26 -14.66
C PHE A 67 -4.09 -2.36 -13.62
N SER A 68 -3.18 -3.33 -13.55
CA SER A 68 -3.23 -4.47 -12.63
C SER A 68 -1.85 -4.75 -12.02
N TRP A 69 -1.83 -5.03 -10.72
CA TRP A 69 -0.61 -5.48 -10.01
C TRP A 69 -0.30 -6.94 -10.30
N TYR A 70 -1.33 -7.76 -10.49
CA TYR A 70 -1.21 -9.20 -10.76
C TYR A 70 -2.48 -9.75 -11.40
N ASP A 71 -2.34 -10.87 -12.11
CA ASP A 71 -3.48 -11.62 -12.63
C ASP A 71 -4.23 -12.30 -11.46
N ILE A 72 -5.53 -12.02 -11.32
CA ILE A 72 -6.38 -12.61 -10.27
C ILE A 72 -6.46 -14.14 -10.40
N ALA A 73 -6.44 -14.66 -11.62
CA ALA A 73 -6.54 -16.11 -11.87
C ALA A 73 -5.25 -16.85 -11.51
N ALA A 74 -4.09 -16.18 -11.55
CA ALA A 74 -2.78 -16.75 -11.26
C ALA A 74 -1.88 -15.73 -10.53
N PRO A 75 -2.20 -15.37 -9.28
CA PRO A 75 -1.62 -14.18 -8.63
C PRO A 75 -0.15 -14.33 -8.25
N ALA A 76 0.35 -15.54 -7.98
CA ALA A 76 1.64 -15.76 -7.34
C ALA A 76 2.83 -15.06 -8.04
N ASP A 77 3.03 -15.31 -9.33
CA ASP A 77 4.15 -14.74 -10.09
C ASP A 77 4.02 -13.22 -10.28
N GLY A 78 2.78 -12.75 -10.49
CA GLY A 78 2.48 -11.33 -10.63
C GLY A 78 2.71 -10.56 -9.34
N VAL A 79 2.30 -11.11 -8.20
CA VAL A 79 2.54 -10.53 -6.87
C VAL A 79 4.04 -10.44 -6.59
N GLU A 80 4.81 -11.51 -6.86
CA GLU A 80 6.26 -11.51 -6.65
C GLU A 80 6.96 -10.47 -7.53
N ARG A 81 6.61 -10.40 -8.82
CA ARG A 81 7.15 -9.41 -9.75
C ARG A 81 6.82 -7.98 -9.30
N SER A 82 5.56 -7.70 -9.00
CA SER A 82 5.12 -6.36 -8.57
C SER A 82 5.75 -5.94 -7.24
N ARG A 83 5.95 -6.89 -6.32
CA ARG A 83 6.71 -6.67 -5.09
C ARG A 83 8.14 -6.23 -5.38
N GLY A 84 8.84 -6.92 -6.30
CA GLY A 84 10.19 -6.53 -6.70
C GLY A 84 10.25 -5.11 -7.28
N LEU A 85 9.31 -4.76 -8.17
CA LEU A 85 9.22 -3.41 -8.75
C LEU A 85 8.95 -2.33 -7.69
N LEU A 86 8.13 -2.64 -6.68
CA LEU A 86 7.83 -1.72 -5.59
C LEU A 86 9.01 -1.60 -4.61
N PHE A 87 9.78 -2.66 -4.36
CA PHE A 87 11.03 -2.57 -3.61
C PHE A 87 12.02 -1.63 -4.30
N ASP A 88 12.22 -1.80 -5.62
CA ASP A 88 13.08 -0.92 -6.42
C ASP A 88 12.58 0.54 -6.41
N LEU A 89 11.26 0.76 -6.39
CA LEU A 89 10.68 2.08 -6.28
C LEU A 89 11.01 2.71 -4.92
N LEU A 90 10.78 2.00 -3.83
CA LEU A 90 11.06 2.48 -2.47
C LEU A 90 12.55 2.78 -2.28
N ASP A 91 13.43 1.91 -2.80
CA ASP A 91 14.88 2.15 -2.75
C ASP A 91 15.32 3.38 -3.55
N ARG A 92 14.69 3.64 -4.70
CA ARG A 92 14.91 4.89 -5.45
C ARG A 92 14.44 6.11 -4.66
N GLN A 93 13.23 6.07 -4.07
CA GLN A 93 12.73 7.19 -3.25
C GLN A 93 13.65 7.47 -2.06
N ARG A 94 14.17 6.42 -1.43
CA ARG A 94 15.16 6.54 -0.36
C ARG A 94 16.45 7.22 -0.84
N ALA A 95 16.95 6.84 -2.01
CA ALA A 95 18.12 7.48 -2.63
C ALA A 95 17.88 8.95 -3.01
N ASP A 96 16.63 9.31 -3.36
CA ASP A 96 16.19 10.67 -3.68
C ASP A 96 15.94 11.53 -2.42
N GLY A 97 16.15 10.96 -1.22
CA GLY A 97 16.11 11.67 0.05
C GLY A 97 14.77 11.58 0.81
N PHE A 98 13.88 10.63 0.44
CA PHE A 98 12.73 10.27 1.24
C PHE A 98 13.09 9.06 2.12
N ALA A 99 13.43 9.30 3.37
CA ALA A 99 13.76 8.21 4.30
C ALA A 99 12.59 7.24 4.46
N THR A 100 12.89 5.95 4.60
CA THR A 100 11.83 4.93 4.73
C THR A 100 10.99 5.14 6.00
N GLU A 101 11.60 5.62 7.08
CA GLU A 101 10.94 5.95 8.34
C GLU A 101 10.02 7.18 8.24
N GLN A 102 10.08 7.91 7.13
CA GLN A 102 9.17 9.01 6.77
C GLN A 102 8.30 8.67 5.56
N THR A 103 8.28 7.40 5.14
CA THR A 103 7.49 6.94 3.99
C THR A 103 6.34 6.07 4.45
N PHE A 104 5.12 6.48 4.10
CA PHE A 104 3.90 5.68 4.22
C PHE A 104 3.65 4.89 2.94
N LEU A 105 2.97 3.77 3.07
CA LEU A 105 2.39 3.04 1.95
C LEU A 105 0.88 2.99 2.12
N PHE A 106 0.14 3.33 1.06
CA PHE A 106 -1.31 3.35 1.03
C PHE A 106 -1.79 2.50 -0.13
N GLY A 107 -2.65 1.53 0.10
CA GLY A 107 -3.16 0.65 -0.94
C GLY A 107 -4.64 0.33 -0.83
N PHE A 108 -5.33 0.34 -1.96
CA PHE A 108 -6.72 -0.06 -2.08
C PHE A 108 -6.85 -1.37 -2.86
N SER A 109 -7.67 -2.31 -2.40
CA SER A 109 -7.98 -3.57 -3.08
C SER A 109 -6.72 -4.37 -3.45
N GLN A 110 -6.36 -4.55 -4.73
CA GLN A 110 -5.07 -5.15 -5.13
C GLN A 110 -3.88 -4.38 -4.53
N GLY A 111 -3.95 -3.05 -4.45
CA GLY A 111 -2.94 -2.22 -3.80
C GLY A 111 -2.81 -2.52 -2.31
N CYS A 112 -3.90 -2.87 -1.62
CA CYS A 112 -3.85 -3.30 -0.21
C CYS A 112 -3.08 -4.62 -0.06
N LEU A 113 -3.32 -5.61 -0.94
CA LEU A 113 -2.53 -6.84 -0.96
C LEU A 113 -1.04 -6.52 -1.14
N MET A 114 -0.70 -5.64 -2.09
CA MET A 114 0.68 -5.23 -2.30
C MET A 114 1.26 -4.49 -1.08
N THR A 115 0.44 -3.71 -0.36
CA THR A 115 0.85 -3.07 0.91
C THR A 115 1.23 -4.10 1.98
N LEU A 116 0.48 -5.19 2.11
CA LEU A 116 0.81 -6.29 3.01
C LEU A 116 2.09 -7.02 2.57
N GLU A 117 2.22 -7.31 1.28
CA GLU A 117 3.41 -7.95 0.69
C GLU A 117 4.69 -7.14 0.94
N ILE A 118 4.62 -5.81 0.75
CA ILE A 118 5.73 -4.91 0.99
C ILE A 118 6.02 -4.81 2.49
N GLY A 119 5.02 -4.50 3.30
CA GLY A 119 5.21 -4.25 4.72
C GLY A 119 5.80 -5.45 5.47
N LEU A 120 5.49 -6.67 5.03
CA LEU A 120 6.00 -7.88 5.67
C LEU A 120 7.35 -8.36 5.15
N ARG A 121 7.77 -7.95 3.94
CA ARG A 121 9.00 -8.47 3.32
C ARG A 121 10.06 -7.41 3.01
N TYR A 122 9.69 -6.13 2.94
CA TYR A 122 10.67 -5.06 2.70
C TYR A 122 11.62 -4.94 3.91
N PRO A 123 12.95 -4.85 3.69
CA PRO A 123 13.92 -4.94 4.78
C PRO A 123 14.09 -3.66 5.61
N HIS A 124 13.34 -2.60 5.29
CA HIS A 124 13.40 -1.32 5.98
C HIS A 124 12.07 -1.00 6.67
N HIS A 125 12.16 -0.32 7.80
CA HIS A 125 10.98 0.17 8.52
C HIS A 125 10.32 1.31 7.73
N LEU A 126 8.98 1.25 7.59
CA LEU A 126 8.15 2.30 7.01
C LEU A 126 7.39 3.05 8.09
N ALA A 127 7.09 4.33 7.86
CA ALA A 127 6.35 5.17 8.82
C ALA A 127 4.98 4.57 9.18
N GLY A 128 4.32 3.96 8.20
CA GLY A 128 3.06 3.26 8.41
C GLY A 128 2.53 2.68 7.10
N LEU A 129 1.71 1.64 7.22
CA LEU A 129 1.14 0.90 6.11
C LEU A 129 -0.39 0.90 6.22
N ILE A 130 -1.06 1.43 5.21
CA ILE A 130 -2.51 1.61 5.17
C ILE A 130 -3.07 0.76 4.05
N GLY A 131 -3.89 -0.22 4.40
CA GLY A 131 -4.56 -1.10 3.47
C GLY A 131 -6.06 -0.99 3.57
N ILE A 132 -6.74 -0.80 2.44
CA ILE A 132 -8.18 -0.58 2.39
C ILE A 132 -8.84 -1.62 1.51
N SER A 133 -9.84 -2.33 2.02
CA SER A 133 -10.67 -3.29 1.30
C SER A 133 -9.85 -4.29 0.47
N GLY A 134 -8.80 -4.87 1.07
CA GLY A 134 -7.94 -5.86 0.43
C GLY A 134 -7.93 -7.19 1.16
N TYR A 135 -6.96 -8.04 0.83
CA TYR A 135 -6.78 -9.37 1.40
C TYR A 135 -5.31 -9.79 1.37
N ALA A 136 -4.96 -10.85 2.08
CA ALA A 136 -3.66 -11.50 2.00
C ALA A 136 -3.74 -12.73 1.10
N HIS A 137 -2.90 -12.83 0.06
CA HIS A 137 -2.92 -13.97 -0.87
C HIS A 137 -2.57 -15.28 -0.18
N ASP A 138 -1.52 -15.28 0.62
CA ASP A 138 -1.07 -16.43 1.41
C ASP A 138 -0.55 -15.95 2.78
N PRO A 139 -1.44 -15.80 3.78
CA PRO A 139 -1.04 -15.31 5.09
C PRO A 139 0.02 -16.18 5.78
N GLY A 140 -0.04 -17.50 5.58
CA GLY A 140 0.94 -18.44 6.14
C GLY A 140 2.33 -18.22 5.57
N LYS A 141 2.44 -18.06 4.25
CA LYS A 141 3.70 -17.75 3.58
C LYS A 141 4.21 -16.36 3.94
N LEU A 142 3.31 -15.36 4.06
CA LEU A 142 3.66 -14.01 4.52
C LEU A 142 4.34 -14.03 5.89
N VAL A 143 3.76 -14.76 6.85
CA VAL A 143 4.34 -14.90 8.19
C VAL A 143 5.66 -15.67 8.16
N ALA A 144 5.75 -16.74 7.36
CA ALA A 144 6.96 -17.57 7.28
C ALA A 144 8.16 -16.84 6.64
N GLU A 145 7.88 -15.91 5.71
CA GLU A 145 8.89 -15.18 4.93
C GLU A 145 9.03 -13.71 5.35
N GLN A 146 8.54 -13.37 6.54
CA GLN A 146 8.61 -11.99 7.03
C GLN A 146 10.05 -11.51 7.22
N SER A 147 10.27 -10.23 6.91
CA SER A 147 11.56 -9.58 7.17
C SER A 147 11.80 -9.39 8.66
N PRO A 148 13.06 -9.20 9.10
CA PRO A 148 13.37 -8.94 10.51
C PRO A 148 12.64 -7.72 11.10
N VAL A 149 12.26 -6.74 10.28
CA VAL A 149 11.57 -5.51 10.73
C VAL A 149 10.05 -5.64 10.68
N ALA A 150 9.49 -6.73 10.16
CA ALA A 150 8.05 -6.90 9.99
C ALA A 150 7.24 -6.75 11.28
N ALA A 151 7.75 -7.27 12.39
CA ALA A 151 7.12 -7.17 13.71
C ALA A 151 7.11 -5.73 14.28
N GLU A 152 7.96 -4.85 13.75
CA GLU A 152 8.03 -3.43 14.12
C GLU A 152 7.15 -2.55 13.25
N GLN A 153 6.73 -3.03 12.09
CA GLN A 153 5.84 -2.33 11.17
C GLN A 153 4.48 -2.05 11.83
N SER A 154 3.87 -0.95 11.45
CA SER A 154 2.55 -0.55 11.93
C SER A 154 1.57 -0.55 10.77
N PHE A 155 0.53 -1.36 10.87
CA PHE A 155 -0.52 -1.45 9.85
C PHE A 155 -1.82 -0.84 10.36
N LEU A 156 -2.51 -0.12 9.48
CA LEU A 156 -3.93 0.18 9.56
C LEU A 156 -4.61 -0.54 8.40
N ILE A 157 -5.50 -1.47 8.69
CA ILE A 157 -6.29 -2.16 7.67
C ILE A 157 -7.76 -1.85 7.91
N THR A 158 -8.45 -1.37 6.88
CA THR A 158 -9.89 -1.09 6.93
C THR A 158 -10.65 -1.99 5.95
N HIS A 159 -11.90 -2.34 6.29
CA HIS A 159 -12.74 -3.18 5.44
C HIS A 159 -14.21 -2.82 5.53
N GLY A 160 -15.00 -3.21 4.51
CA GLY A 160 -16.43 -2.98 4.44
C GLY A 160 -17.27 -4.16 4.93
N THR A 161 -18.30 -3.89 5.75
CA THR A 161 -19.25 -4.95 6.19
C THR A 161 -20.08 -5.52 5.05
N THR A 162 -20.29 -4.74 3.99
CA THR A 162 -21.11 -5.09 2.84
C THR A 162 -20.31 -5.21 1.55
N ASP A 163 -18.99 -5.47 1.66
CA ASP A 163 -18.11 -5.66 0.50
C ASP A 163 -18.54 -6.91 -0.31
N PRO A 164 -19.02 -6.74 -1.56
CA PRO A 164 -19.52 -7.84 -2.37
C PRO A 164 -18.41 -8.62 -3.08
N LEU A 165 -17.20 -8.07 -3.15
CA LEU A 165 -16.06 -8.67 -3.86
C LEU A 165 -15.18 -9.48 -2.91
N LEU A 166 -14.95 -8.95 -1.71
CA LEU A 166 -14.11 -9.55 -0.68
C LEU A 166 -14.92 -9.70 0.62
N PRO A 167 -15.56 -10.86 0.85
CA PRO A 167 -16.39 -11.04 2.03
C PRO A 167 -15.64 -10.81 3.34
N LEU A 168 -16.19 -9.97 4.22
CA LEU A 168 -15.60 -9.56 5.49
C LEU A 168 -15.02 -10.73 6.30
N ALA A 169 -15.79 -11.80 6.46
CA ALA A 169 -15.37 -12.94 7.28
C ALA A 169 -14.09 -13.62 6.76
N GLN A 170 -13.92 -13.68 5.44
CA GLN A 170 -12.73 -14.24 4.83
C GLN A 170 -11.51 -13.35 5.05
N THR A 171 -11.64 -12.04 4.81
CA THR A 171 -10.56 -11.07 4.99
C THR A 171 -10.17 -10.96 6.46
N GLN A 172 -11.17 -10.92 7.36
CA GLN A 172 -10.92 -10.88 8.80
C GLN A 172 -10.10 -12.09 9.27
N ALA A 173 -10.47 -13.31 8.86
CA ALA A 173 -9.72 -14.52 9.22
C ALA A 173 -8.25 -14.47 8.76
N GLN A 174 -7.99 -13.88 7.58
CA GLN A 174 -6.62 -13.69 7.09
C GLN A 174 -5.84 -12.67 7.95
N MET A 175 -6.47 -11.54 8.33
CA MET A 175 -5.85 -10.55 9.21
C MET A 175 -5.57 -11.11 10.60
N GLU A 176 -6.50 -11.90 11.16
CA GLU A 176 -6.30 -12.61 12.43
C GLU A 176 -5.12 -13.59 12.37
N GLN A 177 -4.93 -14.28 11.24
CA GLN A 177 -3.78 -15.15 11.02
C GLN A 177 -2.45 -14.37 10.99
N LEU A 178 -2.41 -13.20 10.35
CA LEU A 178 -1.24 -12.32 10.36
C LEU A 178 -0.94 -11.81 11.78
N GLN A 179 -1.96 -11.39 12.53
CA GLN A 179 -1.82 -10.94 13.92
C GLN A 179 -1.32 -12.08 14.83
N ALA A 180 -1.81 -13.31 14.66
CA ALA A 180 -1.33 -14.49 15.35
C ALA A 180 0.15 -14.80 15.01
N GLY A 181 0.60 -14.42 13.82
CA GLY A 181 2.00 -14.46 13.37
C GLY A 181 2.88 -13.33 13.91
N GLY A 182 2.37 -12.49 14.82
CA GLY A 182 3.12 -11.41 15.46
C GLY A 182 3.05 -10.04 14.78
N ILE A 183 2.20 -9.89 13.76
CA ILE A 183 2.07 -8.62 13.04
C ILE A 183 1.17 -7.65 13.80
N ARG A 184 1.67 -6.45 14.08
CA ARG A 184 0.91 -5.37 14.73
C ARG A 184 0.01 -4.69 13.72
N MET A 185 -1.30 -4.78 13.95
CA MET A 185 -2.30 -4.30 13.01
C MET A 185 -3.49 -3.69 13.78
N GLN A 186 -3.83 -2.46 13.42
CA GLN A 186 -5.13 -1.87 13.73
C GLN A 186 -6.10 -2.33 12.64
N TRP A 187 -7.17 -3.01 13.03
CA TRP A 187 -8.23 -3.51 12.15
C TRP A 187 -9.51 -2.77 12.42
N GLU A 188 -10.04 -2.08 11.40
CA GLU A 188 -11.26 -1.28 11.50
C GLU A 188 -12.29 -1.70 10.44
N VAL A 189 -13.55 -1.72 10.82
CA VAL A 189 -14.65 -2.16 9.95
C VAL A 189 -15.68 -1.04 9.85
N PHE A 190 -16.10 -0.74 8.61
CA PHE A 190 -17.07 0.30 8.30
C PHE A 190 -18.28 -0.26 7.55
N GLU A 191 -19.45 0.39 7.69
CA GLU A 191 -20.63 0.05 6.90
C GLU A 191 -20.48 0.60 5.48
N LYS A 192 -19.69 -0.11 4.65
CA LYS A 192 -19.40 0.26 3.27
C LYS A 192 -19.26 -0.98 2.39
N ALA A 193 -19.43 -0.77 1.08
CA ALA A 193 -19.13 -1.75 0.04
C ALA A 193 -17.62 -1.78 -0.26
N HIS A 194 -17.21 -2.27 -1.46
CA HIS A 194 -15.84 -2.29 -1.93
C HIS A 194 -15.39 -0.90 -2.40
N THR A 195 -15.15 0.00 -1.47
CA THR A 195 -14.81 1.42 -1.75
C THR A 195 -14.00 2.02 -0.60
N ILE A 196 -13.45 3.21 -0.84
CA ILE A 196 -12.96 4.11 0.22
C ILE A 196 -14.09 5.09 0.47
N GLU A 197 -14.71 5.05 1.64
CA GLU A 197 -15.94 5.81 1.86
C GLU A 197 -15.99 6.47 3.24
N GLY A 198 -16.47 7.71 3.18
CA GLY A 198 -16.95 8.44 4.32
C GLY A 198 -15.88 9.11 5.16
N GLU A 199 -16.33 10.13 5.88
CA GLU A 199 -15.47 10.93 6.75
C GLU A 199 -14.91 10.12 7.92
N ALA A 200 -15.67 9.13 8.42
CA ALA A 200 -15.23 8.29 9.53
C ALA A 200 -13.97 7.44 9.19
N GLU A 201 -13.92 6.85 8.01
CA GLU A 201 -12.75 6.10 7.57
C GLU A 201 -11.55 7.03 7.31
N LEU A 202 -11.79 8.18 6.66
CA LEU A 202 -10.75 9.17 6.40
C LEU A 202 -10.18 9.75 7.70
N GLU A 203 -11.00 9.95 8.73
CA GLU A 203 -10.53 10.43 10.04
C GLU A 203 -9.62 9.41 10.72
N VAL A 204 -9.94 8.13 10.66
CA VAL A 204 -9.07 7.07 11.17
C VAL A 204 -7.73 7.06 10.42
N ILE A 205 -7.73 7.25 9.10
CA ILE A 205 -6.52 7.33 8.29
C ILE A 205 -5.70 8.58 8.64
N ARG A 206 -6.33 9.75 8.76
CA ARG A 206 -5.64 11.01 9.17
C ARG A 206 -5.01 10.88 10.55
N THR A 207 -5.73 10.30 11.50
CA THR A 207 -5.23 10.04 12.85
C THR A 207 -4.02 9.11 12.81
N PHE A 208 -4.12 8.00 12.09
CA PHE A 208 -3.02 7.04 11.93
C PHE A 208 -1.76 7.68 11.34
N VAL A 209 -1.92 8.53 10.33
CA VAL A 209 -0.83 9.29 9.71
C VAL A 209 -0.29 10.34 10.67
N GLY A 210 -1.16 11.14 11.29
CA GLY A 210 -0.78 12.23 12.20
C GLY A 210 0.01 11.74 13.42
N ASP A 211 -0.40 10.63 14.03
CA ASP A 211 0.29 10.03 15.19
C ASP A 211 1.74 9.60 14.89
N ARG A 212 2.08 9.42 13.61
CA ARG A 212 3.40 8.98 13.14
C ARG A 212 4.24 10.09 12.54
N MET A 213 3.66 11.27 12.40
CA MET A 213 4.33 12.48 11.92
C MET A 213 4.53 13.45 13.09
N PRO A 214 5.66 13.37 13.83
CA PRO A 214 5.88 14.25 14.98
C PRO A 214 5.73 15.73 14.58
N ALA A 215 5.29 16.54 15.52
CA ALA A 215 5.24 18.00 15.33
C ALA A 215 6.64 18.52 14.99
N SER A 216 6.69 19.48 14.10
CA SER A 216 7.95 20.15 13.64
C SER A 216 8.57 20.95 14.76
#